data_7961439f2009d22036fbc18f458eb113
#
_entry.id   7961439f2009d22036fbc18f458eb113
#
_cell.length_a   1.000
_cell.length_b   1.000
_cell.length_c   1.000
_cell.angle_alpha   90.00
_cell.angle_beta   90.00
_cell.angle_gamma   90.00
#
_symmetry.space_group_name_H-M   'P 1'
#
loop_
_entity.id
_entity.type
_entity.pdbx_description
1 polymer ?
#
loop_
_entity_poly.entity_id
_entity_poly.type
_entity_poly.pdbx_seq_one_letter_code
_entity_poly.pdbx_strand_id
1 'polypeptide(L)'
;IRDRIIAAPRFHGDLPDGPEVQVWPSPFSHIYNILKKNSKKSLALLVTGDPMWFGAGASLVRRLGPDACEVVPAVSGLQLAAARLGWPMAACRVVSIHGRPVGSLAGALHPRVRLLVIAQDGGSPQQVAQLLAARGYGRARLHVLAHLGGAGESRIDGTAHDWSHDRVPDVHIIGVECPDAGPVA
;
A
#
# COMPACT_ATOMS: atom_id res chain seq x y z
N ILE A 1 11.95 -20.76 17.32
CA ILE A 1 12.43 -19.36 17.55
C ILE A 1 13.29 -19.00 16.35
N ARG A 2 13.06 -17.85 15.72
CA ARG A 2 13.87 -17.37 14.60
C ARG A 2 15.16 -16.73 15.15
N ASP A 3 16.28 -16.89 14.42
CA ASP A 3 17.59 -16.40 14.90
C ASP A 3 17.71 -14.87 14.80
N ARG A 4 17.00 -14.27 13.83
CA ARG A 4 17.02 -12.84 13.57
C ARG A 4 15.69 -12.37 13.00
N ILE A 5 15.31 -11.13 13.34
CA ILE A 5 14.13 -10.43 12.82
C ILE A 5 14.58 -9.21 12.03
N ILE A 6 14.03 -9.01 10.83
CA ILE A 6 14.19 -7.79 10.05
C ILE A 6 12.84 -7.08 10.03
N ALA A 7 12.78 -5.89 10.59
CA ALA A 7 11.53 -5.15 10.79
C ALA A 7 11.72 -3.64 10.59
N ALA A 8 10.64 -2.94 10.27
CA ALA A 8 10.63 -1.47 10.34
C ALA A 8 10.64 -1.01 11.81
N PRO A 9 11.24 0.16 12.12
CA PRO A 9 11.35 0.66 13.50
C PRO A 9 10.03 0.70 14.27
N ARG A 10 8.91 0.97 13.58
CA ARG A 10 7.56 1.02 14.19
C ARG A 10 7.09 -0.30 14.80
N PHE A 11 7.71 -1.44 14.44
CA PHE A 11 7.36 -2.75 15.00
C PHE A 11 8.24 -3.15 16.18
N HIS A 12 9.33 -2.41 16.48
CA HIS A 12 10.33 -2.86 17.44
C HIS A 12 9.77 -2.98 18.86
N GLY A 13 8.78 -2.14 19.23
CA GLY A 13 8.16 -2.21 20.56
C GLY A 13 7.24 -3.43 20.78
N ASP A 14 6.82 -4.08 19.70
CA ASP A 14 5.90 -5.23 19.75
C ASP A 14 6.64 -6.58 19.56
N LEU A 15 7.97 -6.54 19.43
CA LEU A 15 8.77 -7.74 19.20
C LEU A 15 9.12 -8.45 20.50
N PRO A 16 9.19 -9.80 20.47
CA PRO A 16 9.64 -10.56 21.64
C PRO A 16 11.12 -10.35 21.92
N ASP A 17 11.49 -10.45 23.18
CA ASP A 17 12.89 -10.50 23.61
C ASP A 17 13.61 -11.74 23.06
N GLY A 18 14.89 -11.58 22.78
CA GLY A 18 15.80 -12.66 22.41
C GLY A 18 16.36 -12.62 21.00
N PRO A 19 15.56 -12.55 19.91
CA PRO A 19 16.11 -12.47 18.56
C PRO A 19 16.84 -11.15 18.30
N GLU A 20 17.93 -11.21 17.53
CA GLU A 20 18.58 -10.00 17.03
C GLU A 20 17.64 -9.27 16.05
N VAL A 21 17.32 -8.01 16.34
CA VAL A 21 16.45 -7.19 15.49
C VAL A 21 17.28 -6.26 14.62
N GLN A 22 17.03 -6.29 13.33
CA GLN A 22 17.68 -5.43 12.34
C GLN A 22 16.62 -4.62 11.56
N VAL A 23 16.93 -3.35 11.31
CA VAL A 23 16.08 -2.50 10.46
C VAL A 23 16.19 -2.92 9.00
N TRP A 24 15.09 -2.78 8.23
CA TRP A 24 15.09 -2.96 6.79
C TRP A 24 16.17 -2.10 6.13
N PRO A 25 16.96 -2.68 5.22
CA PRO A 25 18.01 -1.91 4.54
C PRO A 25 17.43 -0.90 3.55
N SER A 26 18.12 0.21 3.39
CA SER A 26 17.89 1.17 2.31
C SER A 26 19.16 1.25 1.45
N PRO A 27 19.07 1.06 0.14
CA PRO A 27 17.89 0.65 -0.63
C PRO A 27 17.47 -0.80 -0.33
N PHE A 28 16.21 -1.12 -0.63
CA PHE A 28 15.62 -2.45 -0.39
C PHE A 28 16.45 -3.60 -0.98
N SER A 29 17.09 -3.39 -2.13
CA SER A 29 17.93 -4.40 -2.81
C SER A 29 19.06 -4.97 -1.93
N HIS A 30 19.50 -4.23 -0.91
CA HIS A 30 20.53 -4.71 0.02
C HIS A 30 20.04 -5.87 0.90
N ILE A 31 18.72 -6.12 0.97
CA ILE A 31 18.16 -7.28 1.69
C ILE A 31 18.77 -8.60 1.17
N TYR A 32 19.02 -8.72 -0.13
CA TYR A 32 19.57 -9.93 -0.72
C TYR A 32 20.99 -10.26 -0.21
N ASN A 33 21.79 -9.24 0.09
CA ASN A 33 23.11 -9.42 0.70
C ASN A 33 23.00 -9.92 2.13
N ILE A 34 22.02 -9.41 2.88
CA ILE A 34 21.73 -9.85 4.25
C ILE A 34 21.28 -11.31 4.25
N LEU A 35 20.36 -11.68 3.34
CA LEU A 35 19.86 -13.05 3.21
C LEU A 35 20.98 -14.02 2.84
N LYS A 36 21.85 -13.64 1.88
CA LYS A 36 23.02 -14.46 1.49
C LYS A 36 23.99 -14.70 2.66
N LYS A 37 24.31 -13.64 3.42
CA LYS A 37 25.19 -13.75 4.61
C LYS A 37 24.61 -14.61 5.71
N ASN A 38 23.29 -14.75 5.79
CA ASN A 38 22.56 -15.49 6.81
C ASN A 38 21.89 -16.75 6.27
N SER A 39 22.36 -17.32 5.14
CA SER A 39 21.72 -18.46 4.46
C SER A 39 21.55 -19.73 5.30
N LYS A 40 22.30 -19.86 6.41
CA LYS A 40 22.20 -20.96 7.38
C LYS A 40 21.31 -20.64 8.59
N LYS A 41 20.75 -19.42 8.66
CA LYS A 41 19.94 -18.94 9.79
C LYS A 41 18.47 -18.89 9.42
N SER A 42 17.61 -19.05 10.42
CA SER A 42 16.17 -18.81 10.27
C SER A 42 15.87 -17.33 10.49
N LEU A 43 15.37 -16.66 9.43
CA LEU A 43 15.07 -15.23 9.46
C LEU A 43 13.56 -15.00 9.44
N ALA A 44 13.08 -14.05 10.26
CA ALA A 44 11.74 -13.50 10.14
C ALA A 44 11.81 -12.10 9.49
N LEU A 45 11.03 -11.88 8.45
CA LEU A 45 10.96 -10.62 7.74
C LEU A 45 9.56 -10.02 7.96
N LEU A 46 9.46 -8.99 8.78
CA LEU A 46 8.17 -8.35 9.09
C LEU A 46 7.89 -7.24 8.06
N VAL A 47 6.80 -7.41 7.35
CA VAL A 47 6.32 -6.46 6.33
C VAL A 47 4.97 -5.88 6.74
N THR A 48 4.59 -4.75 6.14
CA THR A 48 3.28 -4.15 6.37
C THR A 48 2.23 -4.83 5.50
N GLY A 49 1.13 -5.26 6.11
CA GLY A 49 0.02 -5.92 5.43
C GLY A 49 0.38 -7.30 4.89
N ASP A 50 -0.28 -7.74 3.81
CA ASP A 50 -0.05 -9.04 3.21
C ASP A 50 1.28 -9.05 2.43
N PRO A 51 2.20 -10.01 2.71
CA PRO A 51 3.50 -10.08 2.04
C PRO A 51 3.41 -10.29 0.52
N MET A 52 2.37 -10.97 0.05
CA MET A 52 2.22 -11.33 -1.36
C MET A 52 1.37 -10.34 -2.16
N TRP A 53 0.64 -9.45 -1.49
CA TRP A 53 -0.21 -8.47 -2.17
C TRP A 53 0.41 -7.07 -2.14
N PHE A 54 1.17 -6.73 -3.18
CA PHE A 54 2.01 -5.52 -3.27
C PHE A 54 3.06 -5.39 -2.16
N GLY A 55 3.35 -6.48 -1.47
CA GLY A 55 4.34 -6.55 -0.40
C GLY A 55 5.70 -7.04 -0.87
N ALA A 56 6.69 -6.92 0.00
CA ALA A 56 8.07 -7.35 -0.24
C ALA A 56 8.18 -8.87 -0.45
N GLY A 57 7.25 -9.67 0.08
CA GLY A 57 7.24 -11.12 -0.02
C GLY A 57 7.25 -11.62 -1.46
N ALA A 58 6.46 -11.00 -2.34
CA ALA A 58 6.41 -11.38 -3.76
C ALA A 58 7.79 -11.27 -4.45
N SER A 59 8.58 -10.25 -4.11
CA SER A 59 9.93 -10.07 -4.64
C SER A 59 10.92 -11.06 -4.04
N LEU A 60 10.78 -11.37 -2.76
CA LEU A 60 11.63 -12.32 -2.05
C LEU A 60 11.38 -13.75 -2.53
N VAL A 61 10.13 -14.19 -2.61
CA VAL A 61 9.77 -15.53 -3.12
C VAL A 61 10.23 -15.71 -4.56
N ARG A 62 10.07 -14.71 -5.42
CA ARG A 62 10.56 -14.77 -6.81
C ARG A 62 12.07 -14.96 -6.88
N ARG A 63 12.82 -14.37 -5.94
CA ARG A 63 14.29 -14.41 -5.94
C ARG A 63 14.87 -15.66 -5.28
N LEU A 64 14.23 -16.13 -4.20
CA LEU A 64 14.74 -17.22 -3.37
C LEU A 64 14.13 -18.59 -3.73
N GLY A 65 12.99 -18.60 -4.38
CA GLY A 65 12.16 -19.77 -4.60
C GLY A 65 11.12 -19.97 -3.48
N PRO A 66 9.97 -20.59 -3.80
CA PRO A 66 8.90 -20.83 -2.83
C PRO A 66 9.33 -21.75 -1.69
N ASP A 67 10.16 -22.74 -1.96
CA ASP A 67 10.62 -23.71 -0.95
C ASP A 67 11.55 -23.12 0.10
N ALA A 68 12.13 -21.94 -0.19
CA ALA A 68 13.00 -21.23 0.75
C ALA A 68 12.23 -20.22 1.63
N CYS A 69 10.94 -20.05 1.42
CA CYS A 69 10.13 -19.02 2.05
C CYS A 69 8.84 -19.60 2.63
N GLU A 70 8.64 -19.44 3.92
CA GLU A 70 7.33 -19.58 4.54
C GLU A 70 6.65 -18.21 4.55
N VAL A 71 5.51 -18.07 3.89
CA VAL A 71 4.76 -16.81 3.83
C VAL A 71 3.54 -16.90 4.74
N VAL A 72 3.47 -16.01 5.73
CA VAL A 72 2.32 -15.87 6.61
C VAL A 72 1.45 -14.73 6.09
N PRO A 73 0.25 -14.99 5.54
CA PRO A 73 -0.64 -13.95 5.05
C PRO A 73 -1.21 -13.13 6.19
N ALA A 74 -1.49 -11.87 5.91
CA ALA A 74 -2.09 -10.95 6.88
C ALA A 74 -3.06 -9.98 6.21
N VAL A 75 -3.93 -9.37 7.01
CA VAL A 75 -4.85 -8.34 6.52
C VAL A 75 -4.05 -7.13 6.03
N SER A 76 -4.28 -6.72 4.79
CA SER A 76 -3.62 -5.56 4.20
C SER A 76 -4.39 -4.27 4.44
N GLY A 77 -3.73 -3.12 4.29
CA GLY A 77 -4.38 -1.82 4.29
C GLY A 77 -5.51 -1.68 3.25
N LEU A 78 -5.42 -2.42 2.14
CA LEU A 78 -6.48 -2.45 1.11
C LEU A 78 -7.78 -3.08 1.64
N GLN A 79 -7.69 -4.19 2.37
CA GLN A 79 -8.86 -4.84 2.96
C GLN A 79 -9.45 -3.99 4.08
N LEU A 80 -8.60 -3.34 4.89
CA LEU A 80 -9.06 -2.38 5.90
C LEU A 80 -9.76 -1.19 5.26
N ALA A 81 -9.19 -0.62 4.19
CA ALA A 81 -9.80 0.48 3.44
C ALA A 81 -11.17 0.08 2.87
N ALA A 82 -11.26 -1.06 2.22
CA ALA A 82 -12.52 -1.58 1.68
C ALA A 82 -13.58 -1.74 2.78
N ALA A 83 -13.20 -2.29 3.94
CA ALA A 83 -14.11 -2.43 5.09
C ALA A 83 -14.59 -1.08 5.62
N ARG A 84 -13.72 -0.06 5.73
CA ARG A 84 -14.09 1.30 6.17
C ARG A 84 -14.99 2.02 5.18
N LEU A 85 -14.85 1.72 3.88
CA LEU A 85 -15.68 2.29 2.82
C LEU A 85 -16.97 1.50 2.57
N GLY A 86 -17.12 0.30 3.16
CA GLY A 86 -18.23 -0.60 2.88
C GLY A 86 -18.20 -1.14 1.45
N TRP A 87 -17.01 -1.25 0.84
CA TRP A 87 -16.85 -1.74 -0.51
C TRP A 87 -16.45 -3.22 -0.52
N PRO A 88 -17.22 -4.09 -1.21
CA PRO A 88 -16.76 -5.46 -1.44
C PRO A 88 -15.43 -5.45 -2.23
N MET A 89 -14.40 -6.15 -1.75
CA MET A 89 -13.11 -6.21 -2.45
C MET A 89 -13.24 -6.70 -3.90
N ALA A 90 -14.17 -7.62 -4.16
CA ALA A 90 -14.46 -8.13 -5.50
C ALA A 90 -15.01 -7.06 -6.48
N ALA A 91 -15.59 -5.98 -5.94
CA ALA A 91 -16.08 -4.85 -6.73
C ALA A 91 -15.06 -3.72 -6.87
N CYS A 92 -13.87 -3.87 -6.29
CA CYS A 92 -12.80 -2.88 -6.33
C CYS A 92 -11.70 -3.29 -7.30
N ARG A 93 -11.15 -2.32 -8.01
CA ARG A 93 -9.89 -2.50 -8.73
C ARG A 93 -8.75 -1.93 -7.90
N VAL A 94 -7.71 -2.73 -7.68
CA VAL A 94 -6.54 -2.30 -6.91
C VAL A 94 -5.45 -1.83 -7.86
N VAL A 95 -4.88 -0.66 -7.58
CA VAL A 95 -3.77 -0.08 -8.34
C VAL A 95 -2.71 0.44 -7.38
N SER A 96 -1.44 0.22 -7.70
CA SER A 96 -0.33 0.79 -6.93
C SER A 96 0.37 1.85 -7.75
N ILE A 97 0.52 3.05 -7.17
CA ILE A 97 1.38 4.13 -7.67
C ILE A 97 2.66 4.24 -6.84
N HIS A 98 2.87 3.34 -5.87
CA HIS A 98 4.12 3.29 -5.12
C HIS A 98 5.27 2.86 -6.05
N GLY A 99 6.24 3.75 -6.23
CA GLY A 99 7.34 3.56 -7.17
C GLY A 99 6.94 3.61 -8.66
N ARG A 100 5.77 4.18 -8.99
CA ARG A 100 5.23 4.28 -10.35
C ARG A 100 4.62 5.65 -10.60
N PRO A 101 4.61 6.14 -11.86
CA PRO A 101 3.93 7.40 -12.20
C PRO A 101 2.43 7.32 -11.89
N VAL A 102 1.84 8.42 -11.40
CA VAL A 102 0.39 8.54 -11.18
C VAL A 102 -0.42 8.27 -12.45
N GLY A 103 0.15 8.56 -13.63
CA GLY A 103 -0.45 8.27 -14.93
C GLY A 103 -0.81 6.80 -15.16
N SER A 104 -0.20 5.86 -14.41
CA SER A 104 -0.56 4.43 -14.48
C SER A 104 -2.01 4.15 -14.06
N LEU A 105 -2.67 5.06 -13.33
CA LEU A 105 -4.10 4.97 -13.00
C LEU A 105 -5.01 5.11 -14.24
N ALA A 106 -4.55 5.77 -15.29
CA ALA A 106 -5.39 6.12 -16.43
C ALA A 106 -6.11 4.91 -17.08
N GLY A 107 -5.40 3.78 -17.20
CA GLY A 107 -5.97 2.55 -17.75
C GLY A 107 -6.97 1.83 -16.84
N ALA A 108 -7.15 2.31 -15.60
CA ALA A 108 -8.11 1.77 -14.66
C ALA A 108 -9.39 2.62 -14.57
N LEU A 109 -9.40 3.82 -15.15
CA LEU A 109 -10.52 4.76 -15.07
C LEU A 109 -11.63 4.38 -16.05
N HIS A 110 -12.82 4.22 -15.51
CA HIS A 110 -14.07 4.10 -16.27
C HIS A 110 -15.27 4.50 -15.39
N PRO A 111 -16.46 4.77 -15.96
CA PRO A 111 -17.65 5.08 -15.19
C PRO A 111 -17.93 4.02 -14.10
N ARG A 112 -18.35 4.47 -12.92
CA ARG A 112 -18.70 3.65 -11.75
C ARG A 112 -17.57 2.79 -11.17
N VAL A 113 -16.34 2.92 -11.65
CA VAL A 113 -15.23 2.16 -11.06
C VAL A 113 -14.97 2.60 -9.62
N ARG A 114 -14.69 1.62 -8.76
CA ARG A 114 -14.12 1.82 -7.42
C ARG A 114 -12.67 1.37 -7.44
N LEU A 115 -11.76 2.30 -7.16
CA LEU A 115 -10.34 2.01 -7.07
C LEU A 115 -9.88 2.07 -5.61
N LEU A 116 -9.01 1.14 -5.25
CA LEU A 116 -8.18 1.24 -4.05
C LEU A 116 -6.73 1.44 -4.51
N VAL A 117 -6.18 2.60 -4.20
CA VAL A 117 -4.87 3.03 -4.69
C VAL A 117 -3.87 3.01 -3.56
N ILE A 118 -2.78 2.24 -3.74
CA ILE A 118 -1.62 2.30 -2.85
C ILE A 118 -0.81 3.53 -3.24
N ALA A 119 -0.76 4.49 -2.33
CA ALA A 119 -0.10 5.78 -2.53
C ALA A 119 1.44 5.68 -2.48
N GLN A 120 2.11 6.67 -3.04
CA GLN A 120 3.56 6.84 -2.92
C GLN A 120 3.92 7.54 -1.61
N ASP A 121 3.24 8.65 -1.32
CA ASP A 121 3.47 9.55 -0.20
C ASP A 121 2.26 10.46 0.03
N GLY A 122 2.37 11.38 1.00
CA GLY A 122 1.29 12.31 1.35
C GLY A 122 0.86 13.29 0.25
N GLY A 123 1.63 13.48 -0.81
CA GLY A 123 1.25 14.27 -1.98
C GLY A 123 0.45 13.51 -3.03
N SER A 124 0.36 12.18 -2.91
CA SER A 124 -0.32 11.33 -3.88
C SER A 124 -1.79 11.67 -4.10
N PRO A 125 -2.61 12.00 -3.09
CA PRO A 125 -4.03 12.34 -3.30
C PRO A 125 -4.22 13.55 -4.19
N GLN A 126 -3.40 14.60 -4.04
CA GLN A 126 -3.41 15.78 -4.90
C GLN A 126 -3.13 15.41 -6.37
N GLN A 127 -2.11 14.58 -6.60
CA GLN A 127 -1.76 14.13 -7.96
C GLN A 127 -2.87 13.27 -8.57
N VAL A 128 -3.50 12.40 -7.78
CA VAL A 128 -4.65 11.57 -8.21
C VAL A 128 -5.84 12.46 -8.56
N ALA A 129 -6.17 13.46 -7.73
CA ALA A 129 -7.24 14.41 -7.98
C ALA A 129 -7.02 15.19 -9.29
N GLN A 130 -5.81 15.70 -9.51
CA GLN A 130 -5.44 16.40 -10.75
C GLN A 130 -5.57 15.50 -11.98
N LEU A 131 -5.10 14.25 -11.89
CA LEU A 131 -5.26 13.27 -12.99
C LEU A 131 -6.72 13.00 -13.29
N LEU A 132 -7.56 12.78 -12.27
CA LEU A 132 -8.98 12.53 -12.43
C LEU A 132 -9.69 13.73 -13.10
N ALA A 133 -9.42 14.95 -12.61
CA ALA A 133 -9.98 16.17 -13.20
C ALA A 133 -9.56 16.34 -14.66
N ALA A 134 -8.28 16.15 -14.98
CA ALA A 134 -7.74 16.23 -16.35
C ALA A 134 -8.31 15.16 -17.29
N ARG A 135 -8.84 14.05 -16.74
CA ARG A 135 -9.47 12.95 -17.50
C ARG A 135 -11.00 13.04 -17.53
N GLY A 136 -11.59 14.17 -17.10
CA GLY A 136 -13.04 14.36 -17.08
C GLY A 136 -13.77 13.70 -15.91
N TYR A 137 -13.04 13.19 -14.91
CA TYR A 137 -13.61 12.61 -13.70
C TYR A 137 -13.54 13.59 -12.51
N GLY A 138 -13.67 14.89 -12.72
CA GLY A 138 -13.59 15.90 -11.65
C GLY A 138 -14.59 15.69 -10.51
N ARG A 139 -15.73 15.07 -10.78
CA ARG A 139 -16.74 14.70 -9.77
C ARG A 139 -16.46 13.38 -9.05
N ALA A 140 -15.37 12.69 -9.37
CA ALA A 140 -14.99 11.47 -8.65
C ALA A 140 -14.74 11.78 -7.16
N ARG A 141 -15.23 10.91 -6.29
CA ARG A 141 -15.00 11.02 -4.84
C ARG A 141 -13.63 10.42 -4.51
N LEU A 142 -12.89 11.11 -3.65
CA LEU A 142 -11.67 10.64 -3.05
C LEU A 142 -11.86 10.42 -1.56
N HIS A 143 -11.37 9.29 -1.07
CA HIS A 143 -11.37 8.90 0.33
C HIS A 143 -9.94 8.54 0.71
N VAL A 144 -9.27 9.40 1.46
CA VAL A 144 -7.92 9.13 1.98
C VAL A 144 -8.06 8.50 3.36
N LEU A 145 -7.60 7.26 3.49
CA LEU A 145 -7.67 6.50 4.74
C LEU A 145 -6.25 6.26 5.23
N ALA A 146 -5.86 7.00 6.27
CA ALA A 146 -4.51 6.98 6.80
C ALA A 146 -4.42 6.13 8.07
N HIS A 147 -3.22 5.55 8.28
CA HIS A 147 -2.86 4.75 9.46
C HIS A 147 -3.86 3.66 9.84
N LEU A 148 -4.47 3.03 8.83
CA LEU A 148 -5.50 2.01 8.98
C LEU A 148 -5.09 0.91 9.95
N GLY A 149 -5.96 0.61 10.91
CA GLY A 149 -5.75 -0.39 11.96
C GLY A 149 -4.88 0.09 13.13
N GLY A 150 -4.39 1.33 13.12
CA GLY A 150 -3.58 1.92 14.19
C GLY A 150 -4.32 2.99 14.99
N ALA A 151 -3.72 3.43 16.09
CA ALA A 151 -4.28 4.49 16.96
C ALA A 151 -4.44 5.84 16.25
N GLY A 152 -3.68 6.09 15.17
CA GLY A 152 -3.76 7.30 14.35
C GLY A 152 -4.68 7.16 13.13
N GLU A 153 -5.57 6.15 13.09
CA GLU A 153 -6.48 5.94 11.96
C GLU A 153 -7.33 7.19 11.72
N SER A 154 -7.33 7.69 10.49
CA SER A 154 -8.06 8.87 10.09
C SER A 154 -8.56 8.78 8.66
N ARG A 155 -9.59 9.59 8.34
CA ARG A 155 -10.21 9.65 7.01
C ARG A 155 -10.39 11.10 6.58
N ILE A 156 -10.06 11.39 5.32
CA ILE A 156 -10.30 12.67 4.65
C ILE A 156 -11.07 12.38 3.37
N ASP A 157 -12.22 13.04 3.19
CA ASP A 157 -13.07 12.89 2.02
C ASP A 157 -13.10 14.17 1.20
N GLY A 158 -13.22 14.06 -0.13
CA GLY A 158 -13.37 15.19 -1.04
C GLY A 158 -13.76 14.73 -2.44
N THR A 159 -13.83 15.68 -3.36
CA THR A 159 -13.97 15.39 -4.79
C THR A 159 -12.66 15.73 -5.52
N ALA A 160 -12.45 15.14 -6.69
CA ALA A 160 -11.24 15.41 -7.46
C ALA A 160 -11.12 16.89 -7.87
N HIS A 161 -12.27 17.54 -8.16
CA HIS A 161 -12.28 18.96 -8.56
C HIS A 161 -11.99 19.90 -7.38
N ASP A 162 -12.51 19.59 -6.19
CA ASP A 162 -12.42 20.45 -5.00
C ASP A 162 -11.36 19.99 -4.01
N TRP A 163 -10.45 19.10 -4.42
CA TRP A 163 -9.40 18.61 -3.53
C TRP A 163 -8.44 19.74 -3.16
N SER A 164 -8.40 20.10 -1.88
CA SER A 164 -7.66 21.25 -1.36
C SER A 164 -6.51 20.89 -0.41
N HIS A 165 -6.25 19.60 -0.22
CA HIS A 165 -5.17 19.16 0.66
C HIS A 165 -3.89 18.92 -0.16
N ASP A 166 -2.88 19.77 0.04
CA ASP A 166 -1.59 19.61 -0.62
C ASP A 166 -0.85 18.36 -0.13
N ARG A 167 -1.02 18.05 1.16
CA ARG A 167 -0.38 16.88 1.78
C ARG A 167 -1.25 16.28 2.88
N VAL A 168 -1.23 14.94 2.95
CA VAL A 168 -1.87 14.11 3.97
C VAL A 168 -0.81 13.21 4.64
N PRO A 169 -1.12 12.43 5.70
CA PRO A 169 -0.17 11.47 6.27
C PRO A 169 0.37 10.49 5.22
N ASP A 170 1.67 10.18 5.26
CA ASP A 170 2.35 9.39 4.21
C ASP A 170 1.85 7.94 4.08
N VAL A 171 1.38 7.34 5.18
CA VAL A 171 0.89 5.94 5.17
C VAL A 171 -0.62 5.94 5.02
N HIS A 172 -1.10 5.81 3.77
CA HIS A 172 -2.53 5.80 3.48
C HIS A 172 -2.90 4.98 2.23
N ILE A 173 -4.18 4.68 2.11
CA ILE A 173 -4.83 4.17 0.91
C ILE A 173 -5.80 5.23 0.40
N ILE A 174 -5.87 5.42 -0.92
CA ILE A 174 -6.84 6.31 -1.55
C ILE A 174 -7.96 5.46 -2.15
N GLY A 175 -9.18 5.61 -1.64
CA GLY A 175 -10.37 5.13 -2.30
C GLY A 175 -10.81 6.16 -3.36
N VAL A 176 -11.07 5.71 -4.58
CA VAL A 176 -11.64 6.55 -5.65
C VAL A 176 -12.95 5.94 -6.10
N GLU A 177 -14.01 6.72 -6.13
CA GLU A 177 -15.31 6.32 -6.69
C GLU A 177 -15.64 7.23 -7.87
N CYS A 178 -15.59 6.67 -9.07
CA CYS A 178 -15.92 7.42 -10.28
C CYS A 178 -17.43 7.55 -10.46
N PRO A 179 -17.93 8.69 -10.99
CA PRO A 179 -19.36 8.89 -11.25
C PRO A 179 -19.87 7.97 -12.37
N ASP A 180 -21.19 7.85 -12.48
CA ASP A 180 -21.86 7.04 -13.50
C ASP A 180 -21.60 7.53 -14.93
N ALA A 181 -21.48 8.84 -15.11
CA ALA A 181 -21.08 9.44 -16.38
C ALA A 181 -19.56 9.59 -16.44
N GLY A 182 -18.95 9.05 -17.49
CA GLY A 182 -17.55 9.29 -17.82
C GLY A 182 -17.32 10.73 -18.33
N PRO A 183 -16.12 11.03 -18.85
CA PRO A 183 -15.84 12.32 -19.46
C PRO A 183 -16.86 12.61 -20.55
N VAL A 184 -17.46 13.79 -20.46
CA VAL A 184 -18.26 14.33 -21.56
C VAL A 184 -17.27 14.63 -22.69
N ALA A 185 -17.44 13.99 -23.83
CA ALA A 185 -16.60 14.17 -25.01
C ALA A 185 -16.64 15.65 -25.51
#